data_32a4212eb619a77171fdb8aa206e3ab2
#
_entry.id   32a4212eb619a77171fdb8aa206e3ab2
#
_cell.length_a   1.000
_cell.length_b   1.000
_cell.length_c   1.000
_cell.angle_alpha   90.00
_cell.angle_beta   90.00
_cell.angle_gamma   90.00
#
_symmetry.space_group_name_H-M   'P 1'
#
loop_
_entity.id
_entity.type
_entity.pdbx_description
1 polymer ?
#
loop_
_entity_poly.entity_id
_entity_poly.type
_entity_poly.pdbx_seq_one_letter_code
_entity_poly.pdbx_strand_id
1 'polypeptide(L)'
;RVRSSAASDVYKRQGMSINPRSPYCGSLVFAAFSGSHQDAIAKGMHWIEEKAPDTWTVPYLPIDPTDIGRNYDADVIRINSQSGKGGVGYILERNYGIEMPPKMREAMGYAAKAVSDHKHKELHPDEIFSLFKSTFENVVEPYSINEVHFQQKDGGIVTQVTSTFNGTTISTEAAGNGRLDAVSNAIKH
;
A
#
# COMPACT_ATOMS: atom_id res chain seq x y z
N ARG A 1 -16.14 -20.98 26.38
CA ARG A 1 -16.01 -20.14 25.15
C ARG A 1 -14.90 -20.56 24.18
N VAL A 2 -14.02 -21.40 24.62
CA VAL A 2 -13.02 -22.08 23.77
C VAL A 2 -13.67 -23.10 22.81
N ARG A 3 -14.96 -23.36 22.96
CA ARG A 3 -15.66 -24.43 22.23
C ARG A 3 -15.79 -24.21 20.71
N SER A 4 -15.86 -22.96 20.23
CA SER A 4 -15.99 -22.72 18.78
C SER A 4 -14.67 -22.93 18.03
N SER A 5 -13.55 -22.47 18.60
CA SER A 5 -12.21 -22.70 18.04
C SER A 5 -11.81 -24.16 18.11
N ALA A 6 -12.08 -24.82 19.27
CA ALA A 6 -11.83 -26.25 19.45
C ALA A 6 -12.70 -27.09 18.52
N ALA A 7 -13.98 -26.75 18.32
CA ALA A 7 -14.84 -27.44 17.37
C ALA A 7 -14.33 -27.29 15.92
N SER A 8 -13.82 -26.11 15.56
CA SER A 8 -13.24 -25.86 14.24
C SER A 8 -11.98 -26.68 13.99
N ASP A 9 -11.14 -26.85 15.02
CA ASP A 9 -9.94 -27.69 14.93
C ASP A 9 -10.32 -29.16 14.76
N VAL A 10 -11.37 -29.62 15.45
CA VAL A 10 -11.93 -30.97 15.26
C VAL A 10 -12.44 -31.16 13.83
N TYR A 11 -13.19 -30.19 13.28
CA TYR A 11 -13.69 -30.28 11.91
C TYR A 11 -12.56 -30.29 10.87
N LYS A 12 -11.51 -29.49 11.06
CA LYS A 12 -10.32 -29.53 10.20
C LYS A 12 -9.65 -30.90 10.20
N ARG A 13 -9.48 -31.50 11.38
CA ARG A 13 -8.88 -32.83 11.53
C ARG A 13 -9.73 -33.94 10.90
N GLN A 14 -11.04 -33.72 10.81
CA GLN A 14 -11.98 -34.65 10.16
C GLN A 14 -12.14 -34.39 8.66
N GLY A 15 -11.38 -33.43 8.07
CA GLY A 15 -11.48 -33.08 6.65
C GLY A 15 -12.72 -32.29 6.27
N MET A 16 -13.46 -31.72 7.24
CA MET A 16 -14.63 -30.91 6.99
C MET A 16 -14.22 -29.45 6.72
N SER A 17 -14.86 -28.81 5.74
CA SER A 17 -14.67 -27.38 5.49
C SER A 17 -15.37 -26.53 6.54
N ILE A 18 -14.68 -25.49 7.05
CA ILE A 18 -15.25 -24.52 7.96
C ILE A 18 -15.92 -23.41 7.14
N ASN A 19 -17.16 -23.05 7.50
CA ASN A 19 -17.82 -21.91 6.86
C ASN A 19 -16.96 -20.66 7.03
N PRO A 20 -16.63 -19.92 5.96
CA PRO A 20 -15.79 -18.70 6.03
C PRO A 20 -16.30 -17.63 7.01
N ARG A 21 -17.60 -17.62 7.31
CA ARG A 21 -18.24 -16.67 8.24
C ARG A 21 -18.48 -17.25 9.64
N SER A 22 -17.96 -18.43 9.95
CA SER A 22 -18.10 -19.01 11.29
C SER A 22 -17.48 -18.09 12.34
N PRO A 23 -18.14 -17.85 13.50
CA PRO A 23 -17.62 -16.98 14.54
C PRO A 23 -16.22 -17.41 15.00
N TYR A 24 -15.29 -16.46 15.10
CA TYR A 24 -13.89 -16.60 15.54
C TYR A 24 -12.98 -17.47 14.66
N CYS A 25 -13.51 -18.39 13.87
CA CYS A 25 -12.70 -19.37 13.15
C CYS A 25 -12.86 -19.29 11.62
N GLY A 26 -13.87 -18.63 11.12
CA GLY A 26 -14.07 -18.42 9.68
C GLY A 26 -12.99 -17.54 9.07
N SER A 27 -12.61 -17.80 7.84
CA SER A 27 -11.58 -17.03 7.12
C SER A 27 -11.95 -15.57 6.88
N LEU A 28 -13.24 -15.23 6.94
CA LEU A 28 -13.74 -13.87 6.68
C LEU A 28 -14.13 -13.10 7.94
N VAL A 29 -13.96 -13.69 9.14
CA VAL A 29 -14.45 -13.09 10.40
C VAL A 29 -13.78 -11.76 10.74
N PHE A 30 -12.51 -11.61 10.41
CA PHE A 30 -11.75 -10.38 10.63
C PHE A 30 -11.52 -9.56 9.37
N ALA A 31 -12.05 -10.01 8.22
CA ALA A 31 -11.84 -9.33 6.95
C ALA A 31 -12.68 -8.05 6.84
N ALA A 32 -12.05 -6.96 6.44
CA ALA A 32 -12.69 -5.72 6.09
C ALA A 32 -12.55 -5.46 4.58
N PHE A 33 -13.66 -5.21 3.89
CA PHE A 33 -13.68 -4.98 2.44
C PHE A 33 -13.91 -3.50 2.08
N SER A 34 -14.59 -2.74 2.94
CA SER A 34 -14.82 -1.32 2.72
C SER A 34 -13.55 -0.51 3.03
N GLY A 35 -13.17 0.40 2.12
CA GLY A 35 -12.01 1.25 2.28
C GLY A 35 -12.03 2.12 3.54
N SER A 36 -13.20 2.59 3.97
CA SER A 36 -13.35 3.35 5.22
C SER A 36 -13.13 2.48 6.47
N HIS A 37 -13.59 1.23 6.44
CA HIS A 37 -13.34 0.29 7.55
C HIS A 37 -11.86 -0.09 7.62
N GLN A 38 -11.23 -0.35 6.47
CA GLN A 38 -9.80 -0.66 6.40
C GLN A 38 -8.95 0.49 6.93
N ASP A 39 -9.27 1.74 6.56
CA ASP A 39 -8.57 2.94 7.06
C ASP A 39 -8.76 3.12 8.56
N ALA A 40 -9.96 2.88 9.09
CA ALA A 40 -10.23 2.96 10.52
C ALA A 40 -9.49 1.86 11.32
N ILE A 41 -9.43 0.63 10.80
CA ILE A 41 -8.67 -0.46 11.41
C ILE A 41 -7.17 -0.13 11.41
N ALA A 42 -6.61 0.31 10.28
CA ALA A 42 -5.22 0.69 10.18
C ALA A 42 -4.84 1.78 11.20
N LYS A 43 -5.63 2.86 11.27
CA LYS A 43 -5.44 3.93 12.26
C LYS A 43 -5.56 3.43 13.71
N GLY A 44 -6.51 2.54 13.98
CA GLY A 44 -6.68 1.94 15.30
C GLY A 44 -5.50 1.07 15.71
N MET A 45 -4.94 0.30 14.80
CA MET A 45 -3.74 -0.51 15.02
C MET A 45 -2.52 0.37 15.34
N HIS A 46 -2.25 1.41 14.52
CA HIS A 46 -1.18 2.36 14.82
C HIS A 46 -1.36 3.05 16.17
N TRP A 47 -2.57 3.46 16.50
CA TRP A 47 -2.85 4.11 17.78
C TRP A 47 -2.56 3.20 18.97
N ILE A 48 -2.92 1.91 18.89
CA ILE A 48 -2.63 0.94 19.97
C ILE A 48 -1.13 0.74 20.09
N GLU A 49 -0.41 0.51 19.00
CA GLU A 49 1.05 0.33 19.01
C GLU A 49 1.77 1.50 19.67
N GLU A 50 1.31 2.74 19.44
CA GLU A 50 1.94 3.95 20.00
C GLU A 50 1.51 4.30 21.42
N LYS A 51 0.21 4.14 21.73
CA LYS A 51 -0.41 4.78 22.93
C LYS A 51 -0.92 3.79 23.95
N ALA A 52 -1.34 2.60 23.58
CA ALA A 52 -2.06 1.70 24.46
C ALA A 52 -1.82 0.21 24.12
N PRO A 53 -0.55 -0.30 24.14
CA PRO A 53 -0.23 -1.65 23.71
C PRO A 53 -0.93 -2.76 24.49
N ASP A 54 -1.37 -2.46 25.72
CA ASP A 54 -2.02 -3.44 26.60
C ASP A 54 -3.56 -3.45 26.47
N THR A 55 -4.12 -2.65 25.57
CA THR A 55 -5.58 -2.50 25.42
C THR A 55 -6.02 -2.71 23.98
N TRP A 56 -6.97 -3.61 23.74
CA TRP A 56 -7.54 -3.79 22.41
C TRP A 56 -8.74 -2.87 22.16
N THR A 57 -8.58 -1.87 21.30
CA THR A 57 -9.63 -0.88 20.97
C THR A 57 -9.73 -0.61 19.46
N VAL A 58 -9.31 -1.55 18.63
CA VAL A 58 -9.36 -1.39 17.16
C VAL A 58 -10.81 -1.37 16.68
N PRO A 59 -11.23 -0.34 15.92
CA PRO A 59 -12.57 -0.28 15.36
C PRO A 59 -12.86 -1.52 14.49
N TYR A 60 -14.12 -2.01 14.53
CA TYR A 60 -14.60 -3.17 13.77
C TYR A 60 -13.97 -4.52 14.14
N LEU A 61 -12.99 -4.56 15.01
CA LEU A 61 -12.37 -5.79 15.49
C LEU A 61 -12.66 -5.96 16.99
N PRO A 62 -13.67 -6.76 17.37
CA PRO A 62 -14.10 -6.88 18.77
C PRO A 62 -13.11 -7.61 19.66
N ILE A 63 -12.16 -8.34 19.09
CA ILE A 63 -11.06 -9.03 19.78
C ILE A 63 -9.80 -8.94 18.94
N ASP A 64 -8.65 -9.05 19.63
CA ASP A 64 -7.37 -9.20 18.95
C ASP A 64 -7.31 -10.55 18.22
N PRO A 65 -7.08 -10.59 16.90
CA PRO A 65 -6.91 -11.84 16.17
C PRO A 65 -5.82 -12.75 16.73
N THR A 66 -4.77 -12.19 17.32
CA THR A 66 -3.64 -12.95 17.89
C THR A 66 -4.06 -13.76 19.12
N ASP A 67 -5.06 -13.32 19.89
CA ASP A 67 -5.62 -14.04 21.04
C ASP A 67 -6.21 -15.41 20.66
N ILE A 68 -6.53 -15.59 19.40
CA ILE A 68 -7.08 -16.85 18.87
C ILE A 68 -6.17 -17.51 17.83
N GLY A 69 -4.88 -17.12 17.83
CA GLY A 69 -3.87 -17.70 16.93
C GLY A 69 -4.03 -17.29 15.46
N ARG A 70 -4.65 -16.14 15.19
CA ARG A 70 -4.78 -15.55 13.85
C ARG A 70 -3.77 -14.43 13.66
N ASN A 71 -3.46 -14.12 12.42
CA ASN A 71 -2.52 -13.06 12.07
C ASN A 71 -3.26 -11.87 11.44
N TYR A 72 -2.91 -10.65 11.82
CA TYR A 72 -3.54 -9.43 11.31
C TYR A 72 -3.42 -9.27 9.80
N ASP A 73 -2.19 -9.47 9.30
CA ASP A 73 -1.77 -8.89 8.03
C ASP A 73 -2.37 -9.59 6.82
N ALA A 74 -2.67 -10.87 6.95
CA ALA A 74 -3.25 -11.66 5.87
C ALA A 74 -4.78 -11.71 5.90
N ASP A 75 -5.40 -11.57 7.09
CA ASP A 75 -6.81 -11.87 7.28
C ASP A 75 -7.70 -10.63 7.43
N VAL A 76 -7.14 -9.47 7.82
CA VAL A 76 -7.92 -8.30 8.22
C VAL A 76 -8.11 -7.31 7.06
N ILE A 77 -7.04 -6.95 6.37
CA ILE A 77 -7.10 -6.00 5.26
C ILE A 77 -6.93 -6.73 3.94
N ARG A 78 -8.04 -6.89 3.22
CA ARG A 78 -8.10 -7.52 1.90
C ARG A 78 -8.33 -6.47 0.83
N ILE A 79 -7.51 -6.48 -0.20
CA ILE A 79 -7.57 -5.51 -1.28
C ILE A 79 -8.38 -6.09 -2.45
N ASN A 80 -9.50 -5.45 -2.71
CA ASN A 80 -10.36 -5.73 -3.85
C ASN A 80 -10.83 -4.41 -4.49
N SER A 81 -11.74 -4.49 -5.45
CA SER A 81 -12.30 -3.33 -6.15
C SER A 81 -13.00 -2.29 -5.26
N GLN A 82 -13.40 -2.68 -4.04
CA GLN A 82 -14.04 -1.80 -3.05
C GLN A 82 -13.06 -1.25 -2.01
N SER A 83 -11.82 -1.73 -2.02
CA SER A 83 -10.79 -1.29 -1.09
C SER A 83 -10.28 0.10 -1.45
N GLY A 84 -10.19 0.96 -0.44
CA GLY A 84 -9.72 2.33 -0.62
C GLY A 84 -8.19 2.44 -0.52
N LYS A 85 -7.71 3.66 -0.76
CA LYS A 85 -6.28 4.03 -0.65
C LYS A 85 -5.64 3.73 0.71
N GLY A 86 -6.45 3.70 1.78
CA GLY A 86 -5.98 3.40 3.14
C GLY A 86 -5.48 1.97 3.30
N GLY A 87 -6.23 0.99 2.80
CA GLY A 87 -5.86 -0.42 2.89
C GLY A 87 -4.59 -0.77 2.11
N VAL A 88 -4.46 -0.23 0.89
CA VAL A 88 -3.25 -0.41 0.07
C VAL A 88 -2.02 0.20 0.74
N GLY A 89 -2.18 1.43 1.29
CA GLY A 89 -1.12 2.11 2.02
C GLY A 89 -0.64 1.31 3.23
N TYR A 90 -1.57 0.82 4.04
CA TYR A 90 -1.26 0.01 5.21
C TYR A 90 -0.48 -1.27 4.86
N ILE A 91 -0.91 -2.01 3.83
CA ILE A 91 -0.22 -3.24 3.41
C ILE A 91 1.22 -2.96 2.97
N LEU A 92 1.45 -1.91 2.17
CA LEU A 92 2.80 -1.56 1.71
C LEU A 92 3.70 -1.08 2.84
N GLU A 93 3.15 -0.32 3.78
CA GLU A 93 3.88 0.14 4.96
C GLU A 93 4.23 -1.03 5.90
N ARG A 94 3.26 -1.87 6.23
CA ARG A 94 3.43 -2.96 7.20
C ARG A 94 4.33 -4.08 6.68
N ASN A 95 4.14 -4.51 5.44
CA ASN A 95 4.84 -5.69 4.90
C ASN A 95 6.17 -5.34 4.23
N TYR A 96 6.32 -4.11 3.73
CA TYR A 96 7.49 -3.71 2.93
C TYR A 96 8.15 -2.43 3.43
N GLY A 97 7.65 -1.82 4.51
CA GLY A 97 8.21 -0.58 5.08
C GLY A 97 8.09 0.64 4.17
N ILE A 98 7.11 0.64 3.24
CA ILE A 98 6.93 1.71 2.26
C ILE A 98 5.86 2.69 2.74
N GLU A 99 6.29 3.82 3.27
CA GLU A 99 5.41 4.93 3.63
C GLU A 99 5.20 5.84 2.41
N MET A 100 3.99 5.82 1.85
CA MET A 100 3.65 6.60 0.66
C MET A 100 3.08 7.98 1.02
N PRO A 101 3.53 9.06 0.34
CA PRO A 101 2.84 10.35 0.38
C PRO A 101 1.37 10.23 -0.05
N PRO A 102 0.48 11.14 0.41
CA PRO A 102 -0.97 11.04 0.15
C PRO A 102 -1.36 10.88 -1.33
N LYS A 103 -0.69 11.60 -2.24
CA LYS A 103 -0.95 11.51 -3.69
C LYS A 103 -0.52 10.17 -4.29
N MET A 104 0.60 9.60 -3.84
CA MET A 104 1.04 8.27 -4.27
C MET A 104 0.10 7.19 -3.74
N ARG A 105 -0.33 7.30 -2.48
CA ARG A 105 -1.31 6.40 -1.87
C ARG A 105 -2.64 6.40 -2.62
N GLU A 106 -3.07 7.57 -3.08
CA GLU A 106 -4.28 7.70 -3.90
C GLU A 106 -4.12 7.05 -5.29
N ALA A 107 -3.04 7.34 -6.01
CA ALA A 107 -2.73 6.75 -7.31
C ALA A 107 -2.63 5.22 -7.21
N MET A 108 -1.97 4.72 -6.17
CA MET A 108 -1.84 3.28 -5.90
C MET A 108 -3.20 2.62 -5.61
N GLY A 109 -4.10 3.32 -4.90
CA GLY A 109 -5.46 2.87 -4.68
C GLY A 109 -6.25 2.68 -5.98
N TYR A 110 -6.14 3.62 -6.92
CA TYR A 110 -6.76 3.48 -8.26
C TYR A 110 -6.13 2.36 -9.08
N ALA A 111 -4.81 2.23 -9.07
CA ALA A 111 -4.11 1.16 -9.77
C ALA A 111 -4.52 -0.23 -9.25
N ALA A 112 -4.54 -0.41 -7.92
CA ALA A 112 -4.97 -1.66 -7.30
C ALA A 112 -6.43 -1.99 -7.62
N LYS A 113 -7.31 -0.99 -7.60
CA LYS A 113 -8.71 -1.15 -7.99
C LYS A 113 -8.84 -1.62 -9.43
N ALA A 114 -8.16 -0.99 -10.38
CA ALA A 114 -8.21 -1.35 -11.80
C ALA A 114 -7.75 -2.80 -12.03
N VAL A 115 -6.68 -3.25 -11.37
CA VAL A 115 -6.18 -4.63 -11.48
C VAL A 115 -7.17 -5.62 -10.86
N SER A 116 -7.74 -5.30 -9.68
CA SER A 116 -8.71 -6.16 -9.02
C SER A 116 -10.01 -6.29 -9.82
N ASP A 117 -10.50 -5.19 -10.40
CA ASP A 117 -11.69 -5.18 -11.27
C ASP A 117 -11.45 -6.06 -12.51
N HIS A 118 -10.29 -5.92 -13.15
CA HIS A 118 -9.95 -6.70 -14.34
C HIS A 118 -9.80 -8.21 -14.05
N LYS A 119 -9.18 -8.53 -12.90
CA LYS A 119 -8.94 -9.94 -12.52
C LYS A 119 -10.13 -10.56 -11.80
N HIS A 120 -11.12 -9.79 -11.38
CA HIS A 120 -12.27 -10.22 -10.55
C HIS A 120 -11.85 -10.99 -9.28
N LYS A 121 -10.73 -10.59 -8.66
CA LYS A 121 -10.20 -11.23 -7.45
C LYS A 121 -9.57 -10.23 -6.49
N GLU A 122 -9.41 -10.68 -5.25
CA GLU A 122 -8.60 -9.97 -4.24
C GLU A 122 -7.12 -10.02 -4.63
N LEU A 123 -6.39 -8.93 -4.31
CA LEU A 123 -4.95 -8.84 -4.53
C LEU A 123 -4.21 -9.24 -3.27
N HIS A 124 -3.22 -10.11 -3.42
CA HIS A 124 -2.28 -10.46 -2.36
C HIS A 124 -1.23 -9.35 -2.16
N PRO A 125 -0.62 -9.26 -0.95
CA PRO A 125 0.42 -8.26 -0.67
C PRO A 125 1.55 -8.22 -1.70
N ASP A 126 2.01 -9.38 -2.18
CA ASP A 126 3.07 -9.48 -3.20
C ASP A 126 2.63 -8.91 -4.56
N GLU A 127 1.35 -9.08 -4.93
CA GLU A 127 0.80 -8.50 -6.16
C GLU A 127 0.71 -6.98 -6.05
N ILE A 128 0.36 -6.46 -4.86
CA ILE A 128 0.32 -5.03 -4.56
C ILE A 128 1.73 -4.43 -4.62
N PHE A 129 2.72 -5.10 -4.06
CA PHE A 129 4.11 -4.68 -4.12
C PHE A 129 4.66 -4.69 -5.55
N SER A 130 4.36 -5.72 -6.33
CA SER A 130 4.72 -5.78 -7.75
C SER A 130 4.07 -4.66 -8.55
N LEU A 131 2.81 -4.35 -8.25
CA LEU A 131 2.08 -3.24 -8.87
C LEU A 131 2.69 -1.88 -8.48
N PHE A 132 3.10 -1.70 -7.20
CA PHE A 132 3.80 -0.51 -6.75
C PHE A 132 5.09 -0.29 -7.54
N LYS A 133 5.91 -1.33 -7.69
CA LYS A 133 7.15 -1.25 -8.48
C LYS A 133 6.88 -0.86 -9.93
N SER A 134 5.95 -1.53 -10.59
CA SER A 134 5.64 -1.22 -11.99
C SER A 134 5.04 0.17 -12.19
N THR A 135 4.42 0.75 -11.16
CA THR A 135 3.79 2.08 -11.24
C THR A 135 4.76 3.22 -10.95
N PHE A 136 5.73 3.01 -10.04
CA PHE A 136 6.55 4.10 -9.51
C PHE A 136 8.06 3.87 -9.63
N GLU A 137 8.53 2.65 -9.86
CA GLU A 137 9.96 2.35 -9.89
C GLU A 137 10.44 2.22 -11.34
N ASN A 138 11.45 3.02 -11.70
CA ASN A 138 12.09 3.01 -13.02
C ASN A 138 11.11 3.13 -14.22
N VAL A 139 10.04 3.92 -14.04
CA VAL A 139 9.07 4.20 -15.09
C VAL A 139 9.70 5.15 -16.10
N VAL A 140 9.86 4.71 -17.34
CA VAL A 140 10.53 5.46 -18.40
C VAL A 140 9.55 6.07 -19.42
N GLU A 141 8.28 5.74 -19.34
CA GLU A 141 7.23 6.28 -20.20
C GLU A 141 6.12 6.92 -19.35
N PRO A 142 5.52 8.02 -19.78
CA PRO A 142 5.75 8.78 -21.03
C PRO A 142 6.98 9.71 -21.00
N TYR A 143 7.69 9.78 -19.86
CA TYR A 143 8.79 10.70 -19.63
C TYR A 143 10.06 9.95 -19.18
N SER A 144 11.16 10.17 -19.90
CA SER A 144 12.47 9.65 -19.51
C SER A 144 13.53 10.75 -19.45
N ILE A 145 14.44 10.67 -18.47
CA ILE A 145 15.62 11.54 -18.37
C ILE A 145 16.77 10.81 -19.05
N ASN A 146 17.30 11.38 -20.12
CA ASN A 146 18.36 10.78 -20.90
C ASN A 146 19.74 11.20 -20.38
N GLU A 147 19.90 12.50 -20.07
CA GLU A 147 21.17 13.07 -19.67
C GLU A 147 20.98 14.26 -18.74
N VAL A 148 21.88 14.44 -17.77
CA VAL A 148 21.87 15.54 -16.81
C VAL A 148 23.28 16.08 -16.63
N HIS A 149 23.49 17.36 -16.95
CA HIS A 149 24.74 18.08 -16.72
C HIS A 149 24.54 19.12 -15.62
N PHE A 150 25.52 19.19 -14.72
CA PHE A 150 25.51 20.15 -13.62
C PHE A 150 26.68 21.14 -13.77
N GLN A 151 26.40 22.41 -13.57
CA GLN A 151 27.40 23.49 -13.46
C GLN A 151 27.18 24.24 -12.16
N GLN A 152 28.26 24.47 -11.42
CA GLN A 152 28.22 25.30 -10.24
C GLN A 152 28.39 26.76 -10.66
N LYS A 153 27.42 27.60 -10.32
CA LYS A 153 27.47 29.07 -10.52
C LYS A 153 27.34 29.77 -9.16
N ASP A 154 27.76 31.04 -9.10
CA ASP A 154 27.66 31.84 -7.88
C ASP A 154 26.21 31.85 -7.35
N GLY A 155 26.01 31.26 -6.16
CA GLY A 155 24.72 31.19 -5.48
C GLY A 155 23.88 29.94 -5.73
N GLY A 156 24.37 28.91 -6.48
CA GLY A 156 23.62 27.68 -6.66
C GLY A 156 24.17 26.74 -7.71
N ILE A 157 23.37 25.79 -8.10
CA ILE A 157 23.66 24.82 -9.15
C ILE A 157 22.73 25.07 -10.33
N VAL A 158 23.30 25.17 -11.52
CA VAL A 158 22.53 25.17 -12.78
C VAL A 158 22.65 23.79 -13.40
N THR A 159 21.54 23.26 -13.87
CA THR A 159 21.48 21.98 -14.54
C THR A 159 20.91 22.12 -15.92
N GLN A 160 21.45 21.35 -16.87
CA GLN A 160 20.86 21.09 -18.17
C GLN A 160 20.35 19.65 -18.16
N VAL A 161 19.07 19.47 -18.42
CA VAL A 161 18.41 18.17 -18.46
C VAL A 161 17.94 17.90 -19.89
N THR A 162 18.41 16.82 -20.46
CA THR A 162 17.89 16.29 -21.72
C THR A 162 16.92 15.16 -21.41
N SER A 163 15.68 15.33 -21.79
CA SER A 163 14.59 14.39 -21.51
C SER A 163 13.81 14.07 -22.77
N THR A 164 13.16 12.91 -22.76
CA THR A 164 12.22 12.51 -23.82
C THR A 164 10.82 12.39 -23.26
N PHE A 165 9.87 13.08 -23.86
CA PHE A 165 8.45 13.01 -23.53
C PHE A 165 7.66 12.61 -24.78
N ASN A 166 6.91 11.50 -24.72
CA ASN A 166 6.15 10.96 -25.84
C ASN A 166 6.98 10.86 -27.15
N GLY A 167 8.24 10.43 -27.07
CA GLY A 167 9.13 10.30 -28.21
C GLY A 167 9.80 11.61 -28.68
N THR A 168 9.49 12.75 -28.09
CA THR A 168 10.11 14.05 -28.40
C THR A 168 11.19 14.37 -27.40
N THR A 169 12.42 14.60 -27.86
CA THR A 169 13.56 14.98 -27.00
C THR A 169 13.57 16.49 -26.79
N ILE A 170 13.65 16.89 -25.54
CA ILE A 170 13.67 18.30 -25.08
C ILE A 170 14.87 18.49 -24.19
N SER A 171 15.57 19.62 -24.34
CA SER A 171 16.65 20.03 -23.42
C SER A 171 16.24 21.31 -22.71
N THR A 172 16.24 21.28 -21.38
CA THR A 172 15.83 22.38 -20.52
C THR A 172 16.97 22.74 -19.56
N GLU A 173 17.12 24.03 -19.26
CA GLU A 173 18.09 24.54 -18.28
C GLU A 173 17.37 25.21 -17.12
N ALA A 174 17.74 24.91 -15.88
CA ALA A 174 17.21 25.57 -14.70
C ALA A 174 18.25 25.64 -13.57
N ALA A 175 18.08 26.63 -12.70
CA ALA A 175 18.86 26.80 -11.48
C ALA A 175 18.13 26.27 -10.26
N GLY A 176 18.91 25.86 -9.24
CA GLY A 176 18.37 25.43 -7.95
C GLY A 176 19.40 25.56 -6.82
N ASN A 177 18.92 25.44 -5.60
CA ASN A 177 19.77 25.50 -4.40
C ASN A 177 20.68 24.25 -4.25
N GLY A 178 20.33 23.18 -4.96
CA GLY A 178 21.06 21.92 -4.99
C GLY A 178 20.74 21.13 -6.27
N ARG A 179 21.45 20.00 -6.47
CA ARG A 179 21.30 19.18 -7.70
C ARG A 179 19.87 18.71 -7.93
N LEU A 180 19.20 18.18 -6.90
CA LEU A 180 17.83 17.68 -7.03
C LEU A 180 16.83 18.80 -7.30
N ASP A 181 17.00 19.96 -6.65
CA ASP A 181 16.15 21.13 -6.85
C ASP A 181 16.29 21.69 -8.28
N ALA A 182 17.54 21.83 -8.77
CA ALA A 182 17.80 22.28 -10.12
C ALA A 182 17.18 21.32 -11.17
N VAL A 183 17.33 20.00 -11.01
CA VAL A 183 16.71 19.00 -11.90
C VAL A 183 15.19 19.08 -11.84
N SER A 184 14.62 19.17 -10.63
CA SER A 184 13.16 19.30 -10.47
C SER A 184 12.61 20.54 -11.15
N ASN A 185 13.34 21.66 -11.08
CA ASN A 185 12.96 22.90 -11.76
C ASN A 185 13.06 22.77 -13.28
N ALA A 186 14.11 22.12 -13.81
CA ALA A 186 14.26 21.88 -15.24
C ALA A 186 13.17 20.97 -15.84
N ILE A 187 12.67 20.01 -15.04
CA ILE A 187 11.59 19.09 -15.46
C ILE A 187 10.23 19.78 -15.49
N LYS A 188 10.01 20.83 -14.68
CA LYS A 188 8.72 21.53 -14.60
C LYS A 188 8.50 22.53 -15.75
N HIS A 189 9.54 22.88 -16.47
CA HIS A 189 9.52 23.75 -17.64
C HIS A 189 9.37 22.95 -18.94
#